data_fc10a6e9be5cfe9b4c83f85bea6861e7
#
_entry.id   fc10a6e9be5cfe9b4c83f85bea6861e7
#
_cell.length_a   1.000
_cell.length_b   1.000
_cell.length_c   1.000
_cell.angle_alpha   90.00
_cell.angle_beta   90.00
_cell.angle_gamma   90.00
#
_symmetry.space_group_name_H-M   'P 1'
#
loop_
_entity.id
_entity.type
_entity.pdbx_description
1 polymer ?
#
loop_
_entity_poly.entity_id
_entity_poly.type
_entity_poly.pdbx_seq_one_letter_code
_entity_poly.pdbx_strand_id
1 'polypeptide(L)'
;MIRIEIKQMSEQLNIVIEDDGKGLNEAKIKEKALANINLDQAQVQEMISTNKCWRILFLPGFSTAENVTSLSGRGVGMDAVYTAIQELNGVINMESIENEGITTKITIPI
;
A
#
# COMPACT_ATOMS: atom_id res chain seq x y z
N MET A 1 14.06 5.19 9.74
CA MET A 1 14.81 3.94 9.45
C MET A 1 13.88 2.94 8.79
N ILE A 2 14.36 2.25 7.78
CA ILE A 2 13.59 1.21 7.10
C ILE A 2 14.25 -0.13 7.38
N ARG A 3 13.47 -1.08 7.82
CA ARG A 3 13.96 -2.43 8.10
C ARG A 3 13.24 -3.42 7.18
N ILE A 4 14.00 -4.27 6.51
CA ILE A 4 13.46 -5.27 5.61
C ILE A 4 13.92 -6.65 6.09
N GLU A 5 12.95 -7.54 6.27
CA GLU A 5 13.24 -8.92 6.66
C GLU A 5 12.59 -9.84 5.63
N ILE A 6 13.36 -10.79 5.13
CA ILE A 6 12.89 -11.76 4.15
C ILE A 6 13.11 -13.16 4.73
N LYS A 7 12.02 -13.93 4.76
CA LYS A 7 12.04 -15.31 5.27
C LYS A 7 11.48 -16.25 4.24
N GLN A 8 12.21 -17.29 3.90
CA GLN A 8 11.72 -18.33 3.02
C GLN A 8 11.24 -19.51 3.86
N MET A 9 9.99 -19.90 3.63
CA MET A 9 9.41 -21.10 4.21
C MET A 9 9.21 -22.11 3.10
N SER A 10 8.87 -23.35 3.43
CA SER A 10 8.87 -24.43 2.45
C SER A 10 8.03 -24.17 1.21
N GLU A 11 6.93 -23.41 1.34
CA GLU A 11 6.03 -23.16 0.22
C GLU A 11 5.71 -21.69 0.01
N GLN A 12 6.37 -20.80 0.75
CA GLN A 12 6.09 -19.37 0.61
C GLN A 12 7.28 -18.52 1.01
N LEU A 13 7.30 -17.32 0.47
CA LEU A 13 8.28 -16.30 0.79
C LEU A 13 7.55 -15.20 1.56
N ASN A 14 8.05 -14.88 2.75
CA ASN A 14 7.50 -13.82 3.57
C ASN A 14 8.44 -12.63 3.60
N ILE A 15 7.93 -11.46 3.27
CA ILE A 15 8.69 -10.22 3.27
C ILE A 15 8.01 -9.26 4.24
N VAL A 16 8.79 -8.73 5.18
CA VAL A 16 8.29 -7.74 6.14
C VAL A 16 9.11 -6.47 5.97
N ILE A 17 8.42 -5.37 5.74
CA ILE A 17 9.05 -4.06 5.60
C ILE A 17 8.51 -3.16 6.71
N GLU A 18 9.40 -2.70 7.57
CA GLU A 18 9.04 -1.81 8.66
C GLU A 18 9.65 -0.44 8.45
N ASP A 19 8.84 0.58 8.67
CA ASP A 19 9.24 1.98 8.57
C ASP A 19 8.84 2.65 9.87
N ASP A 20 9.77 3.34 10.51
CA ASP A 20 9.52 4.04 11.79
C ASP A 20 9.09 5.50 11.61
N GLY A 21 8.52 5.82 10.46
CA GLY A 21 8.05 7.16 10.17
C GLY A 21 6.75 7.53 10.89
N LYS A 22 5.99 8.44 10.27
CA LYS A 22 4.77 8.96 10.88
C LYS A 22 3.56 8.06 10.72
N GLY A 23 3.67 7.00 9.94
CA GLY A 23 2.53 6.17 9.58
C GLY A 23 1.71 6.81 8.47
N LEU A 24 0.59 6.19 8.16
CA LEU A 24 -0.34 6.72 7.17
C LEU A 24 -1.27 7.75 7.81
N ASN A 25 -1.49 8.83 7.10
CA ASN A 25 -2.53 9.77 7.49
C ASN A 25 -3.84 9.33 6.83
N GLU A 26 -4.59 8.49 7.53
CA GLU A 26 -5.82 7.94 6.99
C GLU A 26 -6.86 8.99 6.64
N ALA A 27 -6.96 10.05 7.45
CA ALA A 27 -7.90 11.12 7.18
C ALA A 27 -7.61 11.79 5.83
N LYS A 28 -6.33 12.03 5.54
CA LYS A 28 -5.92 12.65 4.29
C LYS A 28 -6.15 11.70 3.10
N ILE A 29 -5.88 10.42 3.29
CA ILE A 29 -6.12 9.42 2.25
C ILE A 29 -7.61 9.36 1.92
N LYS A 30 -8.46 9.31 2.93
CA LYS A 30 -9.91 9.29 2.74
C LYS A 30 -10.39 10.55 2.00
N GLU A 31 -9.92 11.70 2.42
CA GLU A 31 -10.30 12.96 1.81
C GLU A 31 -9.93 12.99 0.33
N LYS A 32 -8.71 12.63 -0.01
CA LYS A 32 -8.25 12.63 -1.39
C LYS A 32 -8.97 11.60 -2.24
N ALA A 33 -9.22 10.42 -1.69
CA ALA A 33 -9.89 9.36 -2.42
C ALA A 33 -11.34 9.70 -2.71
N LEU A 34 -12.04 10.27 -1.74
CA LEU A 34 -13.45 10.64 -1.91
C LEU A 34 -13.61 11.80 -2.90
N ALA A 35 -12.62 12.65 -3.04
CA ALA A 35 -12.63 13.76 -3.97
C ALA A 35 -12.15 13.39 -5.38
N ASN A 36 -11.58 12.20 -5.55
CA ASN A 36 -10.99 11.80 -6.82
C ASN A 36 -12.03 11.13 -7.71
N ILE A 37 -12.44 11.84 -8.78
CA ILE A 37 -13.45 11.34 -9.70
C ILE A 37 -12.98 10.18 -10.57
N ASN A 38 -11.67 9.93 -10.61
CA ASN A 38 -11.12 8.83 -11.41
C ASN A 38 -11.15 7.49 -10.67
N LEU A 39 -11.51 7.50 -9.38
CA LEU A 39 -11.59 6.29 -8.60
C LEU A 39 -13.03 5.76 -8.55
N ASP A 40 -13.17 4.45 -8.48
CA ASP A 40 -14.46 3.81 -8.23
C ASP A 40 -14.86 4.10 -6.78
N GLN A 41 -15.83 4.98 -6.60
CA GLN A 41 -16.24 5.40 -5.26
C GLN A 41 -16.86 4.27 -4.45
N ALA A 42 -17.50 3.30 -5.09
CA ALA A 42 -18.03 2.13 -4.40
C ALA A 42 -16.89 1.32 -3.78
N GLN A 43 -15.80 1.16 -4.51
CA GLN A 43 -14.61 0.46 -4.04
C GLN A 43 -13.94 1.23 -2.90
N VAL A 44 -13.83 2.55 -3.03
CA VAL A 44 -13.28 3.40 -1.98
C VAL A 44 -14.09 3.27 -0.69
N GLN A 45 -15.42 3.33 -0.79
CA GLN A 45 -16.28 3.19 0.38
C GLN A 45 -16.14 1.84 1.05
N GLU A 46 -16.00 0.79 0.27
CA GLU A 46 -15.79 -0.55 0.82
C GLU A 46 -14.48 -0.62 1.59
N MET A 47 -13.41 -0.06 1.04
CA MET A 47 -12.11 -0.06 1.72
C MET A 47 -12.15 0.72 3.03
N ILE A 48 -12.87 1.83 3.06
CA ILE A 48 -13.03 2.61 4.27
C ILE A 48 -13.85 1.84 5.32
N SER A 49 -14.96 1.24 4.90
CA SER A 49 -15.86 0.56 5.82
C SER A 49 -15.25 -0.72 6.40
N THR A 50 -14.35 -1.36 5.69
CA THR A 50 -13.66 -2.56 6.16
C THR A 50 -12.37 -2.24 6.91
N ASN A 51 -12.12 -0.96 7.18
CA ASN A 51 -10.94 -0.50 7.91
C ASN A 51 -9.63 -0.82 7.19
N LYS A 52 -9.67 -0.79 5.86
CA LYS A 52 -8.51 -1.08 5.02
C LYS A 52 -8.16 0.11 4.12
N CYS A 53 -8.13 1.31 4.70
CA CYS A 53 -7.80 2.52 3.94
C CYS A 53 -6.47 2.43 3.21
N TRP A 54 -5.52 1.65 3.71
CA TRP A 54 -4.23 1.49 3.07
C TRP A 54 -4.35 0.90 1.66
N ARG A 55 -5.42 0.15 1.38
CA ARG A 55 -5.62 -0.43 0.05
C ARG A 55 -5.89 0.64 -1.01
N ILE A 56 -6.36 1.79 -0.58
CA ILE A 56 -6.62 2.91 -1.50
C ILE A 56 -5.33 3.34 -2.19
N LEU A 57 -4.19 3.24 -1.49
CA LEU A 57 -2.89 3.60 -2.04
C LEU A 57 -2.52 2.76 -3.25
N PHE A 58 -3.10 1.57 -3.37
CA PHE A 58 -2.80 0.65 -4.46
C PHE A 58 -3.79 0.76 -5.62
N LEU A 59 -4.78 1.64 -5.54
CA LEU A 59 -5.75 1.81 -6.61
C LEU A 59 -5.14 2.56 -7.78
N PRO A 60 -5.40 2.10 -9.01
CA PRO A 60 -4.96 2.85 -10.19
C PRO A 60 -5.60 4.24 -10.18
N GLY A 61 -4.81 5.24 -10.49
CA GLY A 61 -5.30 6.60 -10.53
C GLY A 61 -5.23 7.34 -9.21
N PHE A 62 -4.92 6.65 -8.12
CA PHE A 62 -4.70 7.33 -6.84
C PHE A 62 -3.21 7.64 -6.69
N SER A 63 -2.88 8.91 -6.80
CA SER A 63 -1.53 9.36 -6.49
C SER A 63 -1.60 10.78 -6.01
N THR A 64 -0.74 11.13 -5.08
CA THR A 64 -0.56 12.51 -4.67
C THR A 64 0.47 13.15 -5.60
N ALA A 65 0.43 14.46 -5.73
CA ALA A 65 1.40 15.16 -6.55
C ALA A 65 2.83 14.85 -6.12
N GLU A 66 3.05 14.68 -4.85
CA GLU A 66 4.35 14.36 -4.30
C GLU A 66 4.86 13.02 -4.80
N ASN A 67 3.96 12.07 -5.01
CA ASN A 67 4.36 10.74 -5.48
C ASN A 67 4.81 10.75 -6.93
N VAL A 68 4.26 11.65 -7.73
CA VAL A 68 4.60 11.74 -9.14
C VAL A 68 6.05 12.18 -9.34
N THR A 69 6.58 12.94 -8.41
CA THR A 69 7.96 13.43 -8.47
C THR A 69 8.93 12.51 -7.75
N SER A 70 8.58 11.26 -7.59
CA SER A 70 9.41 10.31 -6.88
C SER A 70 10.79 10.17 -7.49
N LEU A 71 11.70 9.59 -6.74
CA LEU A 71 13.09 9.43 -7.13
C LEU A 71 13.27 8.72 -8.46
N SER A 72 12.35 7.84 -8.82
CA SER A 72 12.46 7.10 -10.06
C SER A 72 12.15 7.94 -11.29
N GLY A 73 11.40 9.02 -11.14
CA GLY A 73 10.95 9.82 -12.25
C GLY A 73 10.06 9.11 -13.23
N ARG A 74 9.61 7.90 -12.90
CA ARG A 74 8.82 7.06 -13.79
C ARG A 74 7.35 7.05 -13.47
N GLY A 75 6.94 7.64 -12.37
CA GLY A 75 5.57 7.59 -11.96
C GLY A 75 5.10 6.19 -11.58
N VAL A 76 6.01 5.30 -11.21
CA VAL A 76 5.66 3.95 -10.76
C VAL A 76 4.99 4.08 -9.41
N GLY A 77 3.70 3.80 -9.35
CA GLY A 77 2.94 3.94 -8.13
C GLY A 77 2.77 2.62 -7.40
N MET A 78 2.09 2.69 -6.28
CA MET A 78 1.82 1.51 -5.47
C MET A 78 0.93 0.51 -6.18
N ASP A 79 0.14 0.96 -7.16
CA ASP A 79 -0.71 0.08 -7.96
C ASP A 79 0.13 -0.93 -8.74
N ALA A 80 1.30 -0.53 -9.25
CA ALA A 80 2.19 -1.43 -9.96
C ALA A 80 2.73 -2.52 -9.02
N VAL A 81 3.05 -2.15 -7.79
CA VAL A 81 3.52 -3.11 -6.78
C VAL A 81 2.42 -4.12 -6.46
N TYR A 82 1.20 -3.64 -6.25
CA TYR A 82 0.07 -4.50 -5.94
C TYR A 82 -0.21 -5.48 -7.08
N THR A 83 -0.19 -4.99 -8.31
CA THR A 83 -0.41 -5.83 -9.49
C THR A 83 0.65 -6.92 -9.60
N ALA A 84 1.92 -6.56 -9.37
CA ALA A 84 3.00 -7.55 -9.43
C ALA A 84 2.83 -8.64 -8.39
N ILE A 85 2.42 -8.28 -7.17
CA ILE A 85 2.18 -9.25 -6.11
C ILE A 85 1.03 -10.18 -6.47
N GLN A 86 -0.04 -9.63 -7.04
CA GLN A 86 -1.19 -10.43 -7.46
C GLN A 86 -0.85 -11.39 -8.58
N GLU A 87 -0.01 -10.98 -9.51
CA GLU A 87 0.44 -11.85 -10.59
C GLU A 87 1.23 -13.05 -10.08
N LEU A 88 1.88 -12.89 -8.94
CA LEU A 88 2.60 -13.96 -8.26
C LEU A 88 1.71 -14.75 -7.31
N ASN A 89 0.41 -14.50 -7.32
CA ASN A 89 -0.56 -15.09 -6.40
C ASN A 89 -0.24 -14.78 -4.93
N GLY A 90 0.39 -13.64 -4.71
CA GLY A 90 0.76 -13.21 -3.38
C GLY A 90 -0.32 -12.42 -2.69
N VAL A 91 -0.08 -12.13 -1.42
CA VAL A 91 -0.97 -11.33 -0.58
C VAL A 91 -0.15 -10.24 0.08
N ILE A 92 -0.71 -9.05 0.14
CA ILE A 92 -0.08 -7.93 0.84
C ILE A 92 -1.01 -7.45 1.95
N ASN A 93 -0.44 -7.15 3.10
CA ASN A 93 -1.15 -6.55 4.22
C ASN A 93 -0.30 -5.45 4.81
N MET A 94 -0.95 -4.38 5.23
CA MET A 94 -0.25 -3.22 5.77
C MET A 94 -0.88 -2.80 7.09
N GLU A 95 -0.07 -2.55 8.09
CA GLU A 95 -0.50 -2.03 9.36
C GLU A 95 0.18 -0.69 9.58
N SER A 96 -0.59 0.31 9.95
CA SER A 96 -0.06 1.64 10.21
C SER A 96 -0.51 2.09 11.59
N ILE A 97 0.44 2.61 12.35
CA ILE A 97 0.16 3.21 13.66
C ILE A 97 0.63 4.64 13.60
N GLU A 98 -0.28 5.56 13.84
CA GLU A 98 0.03 6.98 13.76
C GLU A 98 1.20 7.32 14.65
N ASN A 99 2.17 8.03 14.10
CA ASN A 99 3.41 8.46 14.77
C ASN A 99 4.37 7.32 15.13
N GLU A 100 4.07 6.08 14.77
CA GLU A 100 4.96 4.95 15.04
C GLU A 100 5.49 4.29 13.79
N GLY A 101 4.78 4.44 12.67
CA GLY A 101 5.27 3.92 11.41
C GLY A 101 4.32 2.95 10.73
N ILE A 102 4.84 2.28 9.71
CA ILE A 102 4.09 1.37 8.87
C ILE A 102 4.81 0.03 8.81
N THR A 103 4.07 -1.06 8.94
CA THR A 103 4.57 -2.40 8.72
C THR A 103 3.84 -3.01 7.54
N THR A 104 4.58 -3.38 6.52
CA THR A 104 4.02 -4.02 5.32
C THR A 104 4.45 -5.48 5.29
N LYS A 105 3.50 -6.38 5.17
CA LYS A 105 3.76 -7.82 5.11
C LYS A 105 3.32 -8.37 3.76
N ILE A 106 4.22 -9.03 3.08
CA ILE A 106 3.97 -9.61 1.76
C ILE A 106 4.24 -11.11 1.85
N THR A 107 3.29 -11.91 1.39
CA THR A 107 3.45 -13.37 1.34
C THR A 107 3.27 -13.82 -0.10
N ILE A 108 4.25 -14.52 -0.63
CA ILE A 108 4.24 -15.00 -2.02
C ILE A 108 4.43 -16.52 -2.00
N PRO A 109 3.52 -17.29 -2.64
CA PRO A 109 3.71 -18.73 -2.76
C PRO A 109 4.86 -19.03 -3.73
N ILE A 110 5.63 -20.03 -3.38
CA ILE A 110 6.78 -20.46 -4.21
C ILE A 110 6.76 -21.96 -4.46
#